data_09bbf0d1d50a01634d57605121fc19a5
#
_entry.id   09bbf0d1d50a01634d57605121fc19a5
#
_cell.length_a   1.000
_cell.length_b   1.000
_cell.length_c   1.000
_cell.angle_alpha   90.00
_cell.angle_beta   90.00
_cell.angle_gamma   90.00
#
_symmetry.space_group_name_H-M   'P 1'
#
loop_
_entity.id
_entity.type
_entity.pdbx_description
1 polymer ?
#
loop_
_entity_poly.entity_id
_entity_poly.type
_entity_poly.pdbx_seq_one_letter_code
_entity_poly.pdbx_strand_id
1 'polypeptide(L)'
;MDVNHFLISSLLERWRSETHTFHFPHGETTVTLEDVVVLLDLPIDGDVVTGPITVQDIFATFHEHLGVIPPPTVIRGNSIRVSWLNSTFQQLPPNANNEVIAQYARAYILKLIGSILMPDTSAARVHVMYLLRLANLNVVRNCSWGSAVLACLYRCLDHGIHLRQENIGGCMILLQCWAWESVATGIATGGRTEKIKWV
;
A
#
# COMPACT_ATOMS: atom_id res chain seq x y z
N MET A 1 5.67 5.19 12.64
CA MET A 1 4.81 4.27 13.41
C MET A 1 5.26 2.87 13.05
N ASP A 2 5.67 2.09 14.04
CA ASP A 2 6.15 0.74 13.80
C ASP A 2 4.97 -0.23 13.77
N VAL A 3 5.00 -1.18 12.85
CA VAL A 3 3.99 -2.21 12.73
C VAL A 3 4.20 -3.28 13.81
N ASN A 4 3.14 -3.61 14.53
CA ASN A 4 3.17 -4.67 15.54
C ASN A 4 3.06 -6.04 14.84
N HIS A 5 4.19 -6.70 14.65
CA HIS A 5 4.26 -7.98 13.96
C HIS A 5 3.46 -9.11 14.66
N PHE A 6 3.38 -9.10 15.99
CA PHE A 6 2.58 -10.09 16.74
C PHE A 6 1.10 -9.94 16.46
N LEU A 7 0.60 -8.68 16.41
CA LEU A 7 -0.78 -8.40 16.05
C LEU A 7 -1.09 -8.90 14.63
N ILE A 8 -0.23 -8.55 13.66
CA ILE A 8 -0.41 -8.97 12.26
C ILE A 8 -0.40 -10.50 12.14
N SER A 9 0.54 -11.19 12.77
CA SER A 9 0.60 -12.66 12.76
C SER A 9 -0.67 -13.28 13.37
N SER A 10 -1.15 -12.75 14.49
CA SER A 10 -2.38 -13.24 15.14
C SER A 10 -3.63 -13.03 14.28
N LEU A 11 -3.68 -11.94 13.50
CA LEU A 11 -4.76 -11.70 12.54
C LEU A 11 -4.65 -12.67 11.35
N LEU A 12 -3.44 -12.88 10.84
CA LEU A 12 -3.22 -13.77 9.71
C LEU A 12 -3.66 -15.22 10.01
N GLU A 13 -3.43 -15.71 11.21
CA GLU A 13 -3.91 -17.03 11.65
C GLU A 13 -5.44 -17.16 11.59
N ARG A 14 -6.16 -16.04 11.69
CA ARG A 14 -7.62 -15.97 11.66
C ARG A 14 -8.19 -15.66 10.29
N TRP A 15 -7.33 -15.29 9.33
CA TRP A 15 -7.77 -14.97 7.97
C TRP A 15 -8.28 -16.22 7.24
N ARG A 16 -9.37 -16.05 6.50
CA ARG A 16 -9.94 -17.09 5.62
C ARG A 16 -10.06 -16.51 4.21
N SER A 17 -9.29 -17.08 3.30
CA SER A 17 -9.27 -16.66 1.90
C SER A 17 -10.58 -16.93 1.16
N GLU A 18 -11.35 -17.92 1.61
CA GLU A 18 -12.61 -18.29 1.01
C GLU A 18 -13.69 -17.21 1.17
N THR A 19 -13.67 -16.52 2.31
CA THR A 19 -14.65 -15.47 2.64
C THR A 19 -14.03 -14.07 2.67
N HIS A 20 -12.70 -13.97 2.63
CA HIS A 20 -11.92 -12.74 2.87
C HIS A 20 -12.30 -12.06 4.20
N THR A 21 -12.42 -12.88 5.27
CA THR A 21 -12.76 -12.43 6.62
C THR A 21 -11.81 -13.00 7.67
N PHE A 22 -11.74 -12.31 8.79
CA PHE A 22 -11.10 -12.81 10.02
C PHE A 22 -12.15 -13.52 10.87
N HIS A 23 -11.88 -14.78 11.23
CA HIS A 23 -12.75 -15.59 12.08
C HIS A 23 -12.38 -15.45 13.55
N PHE A 24 -13.28 -14.89 14.33
CA PHE A 24 -13.16 -14.80 15.78
C PHE A 24 -14.19 -15.69 16.47
N PRO A 25 -14.03 -16.01 17.78
CA PRO A 25 -14.98 -16.86 18.51
C PRO A 25 -16.42 -16.34 18.50
N HIS A 26 -16.63 -15.07 18.27
CA HIS A 26 -17.94 -14.40 18.31
C HIS A 26 -18.47 -14.00 16.94
N GLY A 27 -17.79 -14.32 15.85
CA GLY A 27 -18.21 -14.02 14.51
C GLY A 27 -17.07 -13.70 13.55
N GLU A 28 -17.45 -13.25 12.38
CA GLU A 28 -16.53 -12.90 11.31
C GLU A 28 -16.55 -11.38 11.08
N THR A 29 -15.40 -10.84 10.74
CA THR A 29 -15.28 -9.42 10.36
C THR A 29 -14.13 -9.25 9.37
N THR A 30 -14.09 -8.11 8.68
CA THR A 30 -13.02 -7.80 7.75
C THR A 30 -12.81 -6.29 7.64
N VAL A 31 -11.69 -5.88 7.07
CA VAL A 31 -11.47 -4.48 6.67
C VAL A 31 -12.36 -4.16 5.48
N THR A 32 -13.13 -3.10 5.55
CA THR A 32 -14.06 -2.67 4.50
C THR A 32 -13.55 -1.44 3.75
N LEU A 33 -14.25 -1.05 2.67
CA LEU A 33 -13.96 0.21 1.97
C LEU A 33 -14.29 1.43 2.86
N GLU A 34 -15.27 1.32 3.75
CA GLU A 34 -15.60 2.37 4.72
C GLU A 34 -14.42 2.59 5.69
N ASP A 35 -13.81 1.51 6.19
CA ASP A 35 -12.61 1.59 7.04
C ASP A 35 -11.45 2.28 6.30
N VAL A 36 -11.28 2.00 5.00
CA VAL A 36 -10.23 2.65 4.19
C VAL A 36 -10.46 4.15 4.09
N VAL A 37 -11.72 4.59 3.88
CA VAL A 37 -12.06 6.02 3.86
C VAL A 37 -11.76 6.66 5.21
N VAL A 38 -12.23 6.05 6.30
CA VAL A 38 -12.09 6.61 7.65
C VAL A 38 -10.63 6.65 8.11
N LEU A 39 -9.86 5.59 7.85
CA LEU A 39 -8.51 5.45 8.38
C LEU A 39 -7.42 6.05 7.49
N LEU A 40 -7.62 6.09 6.17
CA LEU A 40 -6.61 6.56 5.22
C LEU A 40 -7.04 7.80 4.42
N ASP A 41 -8.30 8.21 4.48
CA ASP A 41 -8.87 9.32 3.68
C ASP A 41 -8.59 9.14 2.16
N LEU A 42 -8.67 7.90 1.67
CA LEU A 42 -8.45 7.56 0.27
C LEU A 42 -9.79 7.41 -0.46
N PRO A 43 -9.91 7.93 -1.72
CA PRO A 43 -11.10 7.77 -2.52
C PRO A 43 -11.32 6.28 -2.86
N ILE A 44 -12.56 5.83 -2.72
CA ILE A 44 -13.02 4.47 -3.03
C ILE A 44 -13.82 4.39 -4.33
N ASP A 45 -14.28 5.53 -4.81
CA ASP A 45 -14.98 5.70 -6.08
C ASP A 45 -14.02 6.18 -7.17
N GLY A 46 -14.40 5.99 -8.42
CA GLY A 46 -13.66 6.46 -9.59
C GLY A 46 -13.02 5.35 -10.42
N ASP A 47 -12.06 5.74 -11.26
CA ASP A 47 -11.39 4.82 -12.17
C ASP A 47 -10.53 3.79 -11.44
N VAL A 48 -10.52 2.57 -11.97
CA VAL A 48 -9.71 1.48 -11.40
C VAL A 48 -8.22 1.79 -11.56
N VAL A 49 -7.47 1.59 -10.48
CA VAL A 49 -6.01 1.72 -10.50
C VAL A 49 -5.39 0.49 -11.14
N THR A 50 -5.30 0.51 -12.46
CA THR A 50 -4.68 -0.55 -13.27
C THR A 50 -3.61 0.03 -14.19
N GLY A 51 -2.72 -0.80 -14.68
CA GLY A 51 -1.68 -0.41 -15.63
C GLY A 51 -1.07 -1.63 -16.32
N PRO A 52 -0.24 -1.43 -17.33
CA PRO A 52 0.43 -2.52 -18.01
C PRO A 52 1.37 -3.25 -17.05
N ILE A 53 1.32 -4.58 -17.07
CA ILE A 53 2.23 -5.43 -16.28
C ILE A 53 3.67 -5.24 -16.74
N THR A 54 3.87 -4.99 -18.05
CA THR A 54 5.18 -4.77 -18.65
C THR A 54 5.27 -3.36 -19.22
N VAL A 55 6.25 -2.59 -18.76
CA VAL A 55 6.60 -1.28 -19.30
C VAL A 55 7.70 -1.49 -20.34
N GLN A 56 7.45 -1.05 -21.59
CA GLN A 56 8.36 -1.32 -22.71
C GLN A 56 9.73 -0.64 -22.53
N ASP A 57 9.74 0.63 -22.16
CA ASP A 57 10.97 1.39 -21.89
C ASP A 57 10.86 2.09 -20.53
N ILE A 58 11.44 1.43 -19.53
CA ILE A 58 11.45 1.93 -18.16
C ILE A 58 12.29 3.22 -18.06
N PHE A 59 13.43 3.29 -18.76
CA PHE A 59 14.34 4.43 -18.67
C PHE A 59 13.70 5.68 -19.28
N ALA A 60 13.08 5.54 -20.46
CA ALA A 60 12.33 6.64 -21.08
C ALA A 60 11.16 7.09 -20.18
N THR A 61 10.42 6.15 -19.57
CA THR A 61 9.32 6.46 -18.65
C THR A 61 9.79 7.26 -17.44
N PHE A 62 10.93 6.91 -16.85
CA PHE A 62 11.49 7.66 -15.73
C PHE A 62 11.97 9.05 -16.16
N HIS A 63 12.64 9.15 -17.30
CA HIS A 63 13.09 10.43 -17.84
C HIS A 63 11.90 11.36 -18.13
N GLU A 64 10.86 10.85 -18.77
CA GLU A 64 9.66 11.61 -19.13
C GLU A 64 8.91 12.13 -17.88
N HIS A 65 8.69 11.26 -16.88
CA HIS A 65 7.80 11.61 -15.78
C HIS A 65 8.51 12.12 -14.53
N LEU A 66 9.78 11.78 -14.32
CA LEU A 66 10.57 12.19 -13.15
C LEU A 66 11.80 13.06 -13.52
N GLY A 67 12.09 13.25 -14.80
CA GLY A 67 13.23 14.06 -15.27
C GLY A 67 14.61 13.42 -15.04
N VAL A 68 14.66 12.17 -14.57
CA VAL A 68 15.91 11.46 -14.25
C VAL A 68 15.87 10.04 -14.77
N ILE A 69 17.05 9.51 -15.11
CA ILE A 69 17.20 8.11 -15.54
C ILE A 69 17.81 7.32 -14.39
N PRO A 70 17.11 6.30 -13.88
CA PRO A 70 17.64 5.45 -12.82
C PRO A 70 18.79 4.57 -13.31
N PRO A 71 19.81 4.30 -12.48
CA PRO A 71 20.84 3.32 -12.85
C PRO A 71 20.23 1.90 -12.94
N PRO A 72 20.71 1.05 -13.85
CA PRO A 72 20.18 -0.31 -14.04
C PRO A 72 20.18 -1.16 -12.76
N THR A 73 21.10 -0.90 -11.85
CA THR A 73 21.27 -1.64 -10.57
C THR A 73 20.09 -1.49 -9.61
N VAL A 74 19.28 -0.44 -9.74
CA VAL A 74 18.10 -0.22 -8.88
C VAL A 74 16.82 -0.79 -9.49
N ILE A 75 16.86 -1.21 -10.77
CA ILE A 75 15.73 -1.80 -11.48
C ILE A 75 15.80 -3.33 -11.39
N ARG A 76 14.64 -3.97 -11.21
CA ARG A 76 14.48 -5.42 -11.32
C ARG A 76 13.12 -5.72 -11.97
N GLY A 77 13.15 -6.27 -13.20
CA GLY A 77 11.93 -6.39 -13.99
C GLY A 77 11.26 -5.01 -14.15
N ASN A 78 9.98 -4.93 -13.89
CA ASN A 78 9.22 -3.68 -13.95
C ASN A 78 9.11 -2.94 -12.59
N SER A 79 10.05 -3.13 -11.69
CA SER A 79 10.03 -2.47 -10.39
C SER A 79 11.35 -1.77 -10.06
N ILE A 80 11.24 -0.68 -9.29
CA ILE A 80 12.38 0.14 -8.86
C ILE A 80 12.50 0.12 -7.33
N ARG A 81 13.73 0.28 -6.83
CA ARG A 81 13.99 0.37 -5.38
C ARG A 81 13.45 1.69 -4.82
N VAL A 82 12.66 1.61 -3.75
CA VAL A 82 12.15 2.79 -3.02
C VAL A 82 13.29 3.60 -2.40
N SER A 83 14.37 2.96 -1.95
CA SER A 83 15.55 3.65 -1.42
C SER A 83 16.20 4.60 -2.43
N TRP A 84 16.19 4.25 -3.72
CA TRP A 84 16.68 5.14 -4.77
C TRP A 84 15.78 6.37 -4.94
N LEU A 85 14.45 6.21 -4.92
CA LEU A 85 13.53 7.36 -4.92
C LEU A 85 13.79 8.28 -3.72
N ASN A 86 14.03 7.70 -2.54
CA ASN A 86 14.35 8.45 -1.33
C ASN A 86 15.63 9.26 -1.46
N SER A 87 16.71 8.67 -2.01
CA SER A 87 18.00 9.36 -2.15
C SER A 87 17.99 10.42 -3.26
N THR A 88 17.21 10.20 -4.33
CA THR A 88 17.18 11.10 -5.49
C THR A 88 16.26 12.31 -5.27
N PHE A 89 15.12 12.12 -4.59
CA PHE A 89 14.08 13.13 -4.39
C PHE A 89 13.95 13.55 -2.92
N GLN A 90 15.07 13.97 -2.29
CA GLN A 90 15.09 14.33 -0.86
C GLN A 90 14.49 15.72 -0.60
N GLN A 91 14.95 16.71 -1.34
CA GLN A 91 14.55 18.10 -1.15
C GLN A 91 14.23 18.75 -2.49
N LEU A 92 13.08 19.43 -2.54
CA LEU A 92 12.68 20.19 -3.70
C LEU A 92 13.65 21.40 -3.88
N PRO A 93 14.22 21.64 -5.09
CA PRO A 93 15.04 22.79 -5.33
C PRO A 93 14.28 24.11 -5.03
N PRO A 94 14.95 25.13 -4.45
CA PRO A 94 14.28 26.36 -4.03
C PRO A 94 13.61 27.15 -5.16
N ASN A 95 14.10 27.00 -6.40
CA ASN A 95 13.56 27.69 -7.60
C ASN A 95 12.93 26.70 -8.58
N ALA A 96 12.29 25.63 -8.06
CA ALA A 96 11.65 24.61 -8.88
C ALA A 96 10.50 25.22 -9.69
N ASN A 97 10.49 24.97 -10.99
CA ASN A 97 9.34 25.27 -11.84
C ASN A 97 8.23 24.23 -11.64
N ASN A 98 7.06 24.47 -12.23
CA ASN A 98 5.90 23.58 -12.08
C ASN A 98 6.17 22.13 -12.54
N GLU A 99 7.02 21.92 -13.54
CA GLU A 99 7.38 20.58 -14.01
C GLU A 99 8.22 19.85 -12.98
N VAL A 100 9.23 20.49 -12.41
CA VAL A 100 10.06 19.91 -11.34
C VAL A 100 9.21 19.61 -10.11
N ILE A 101 8.27 20.48 -9.74
CA ILE A 101 7.32 20.23 -8.64
C ILE A 101 6.49 18.97 -8.93
N ALA A 102 5.97 18.83 -10.14
CA ALA A 102 5.20 17.65 -10.54
C ALA A 102 6.04 16.37 -10.52
N GLN A 103 7.29 16.41 -10.94
CA GLN A 103 8.23 15.29 -10.89
C GLN A 103 8.46 14.81 -9.43
N TYR A 104 8.72 15.77 -8.53
CA TYR A 104 8.89 15.47 -7.11
C TYR A 104 7.61 14.93 -6.47
N ALA A 105 6.44 15.46 -6.84
CA ALA A 105 5.15 14.97 -6.37
C ALA A 105 4.91 13.51 -6.83
N ARG A 106 5.17 13.21 -8.11
CA ARG A 106 5.07 11.83 -8.63
C ARG A 106 6.02 10.88 -7.90
N ALA A 107 7.27 11.29 -7.70
CA ALA A 107 8.24 10.49 -6.97
C ALA A 107 7.80 10.23 -5.52
N TYR A 108 7.25 11.24 -4.83
CA TYR A 108 6.75 11.13 -3.47
C TYR A 108 5.55 10.18 -3.38
N ILE A 109 4.56 10.30 -4.28
CA ILE A 109 3.40 9.40 -4.33
C ILE A 109 3.85 7.98 -4.65
N LEU A 110 4.75 7.79 -5.62
CA LEU A 110 5.29 6.47 -5.96
C LEU A 110 5.99 5.81 -4.76
N LYS A 111 6.73 6.60 -3.97
CA LYS A 111 7.33 6.15 -2.72
C LYS A 111 6.28 5.71 -1.70
N LEU A 112 5.22 6.50 -1.48
CA LEU A 112 4.12 6.14 -0.56
C LEU A 112 3.43 4.84 -0.99
N ILE A 113 3.18 4.67 -2.29
CA ILE A 113 2.61 3.44 -2.84
C ILE A 113 3.50 2.24 -2.48
N GLY A 114 4.80 2.33 -2.75
CA GLY A 114 5.71 1.19 -2.58
C GLY A 114 6.16 0.92 -1.15
N SER A 115 6.01 1.87 -0.21
CA SER A 115 6.46 1.69 1.16
C SER A 115 5.34 1.55 2.18
N ILE A 116 4.13 2.05 1.87
CA ILE A 116 3.04 2.14 2.86
C ILE A 116 1.74 1.57 2.33
N LEU A 117 1.27 2.05 1.15
CA LEU A 117 -0.08 1.75 0.69
C LEU A 117 -0.19 0.36 0.06
N MET A 118 0.75 0.01 -0.81
CA MET A 118 0.77 -1.26 -1.54
C MET A 118 2.19 -1.83 -1.64
N PRO A 119 2.92 -1.96 -0.52
CA PRO A 119 4.24 -2.56 -0.53
C PRO A 119 4.19 -4.01 -0.96
N ASP A 120 5.22 -4.44 -1.67
CA ASP A 120 5.49 -5.86 -1.89
C ASP A 120 5.98 -6.53 -0.60
N THR A 121 6.20 -7.84 -0.61
CA THR A 121 6.69 -8.59 0.55
C THR A 121 8.05 -8.13 1.05
N SER A 122 8.83 -7.41 0.22
CA SER A 122 10.13 -6.85 0.62
C SER A 122 10.00 -5.42 1.18
N ALA A 123 8.87 -4.74 0.95
CA ALA A 123 8.63 -3.32 1.21
C ALA A 123 9.75 -2.39 0.66
N ALA A 124 10.52 -2.91 -0.30
CA ALA A 124 11.71 -2.25 -0.81
C ALA A 124 11.57 -1.78 -2.26
N ARG A 125 10.52 -2.21 -2.94
CA ARG A 125 10.33 -1.95 -4.37
C ARG A 125 8.91 -1.49 -4.69
N VAL A 126 8.77 -0.74 -5.79
CA VAL A 126 7.48 -0.30 -6.32
C VAL A 126 7.43 -0.57 -7.83
N HIS A 127 6.28 -1.00 -8.30
CA HIS A 127 6.08 -1.32 -9.72
C HIS A 127 5.94 -0.02 -10.55
N VAL A 128 6.62 0.03 -11.69
CA VAL A 128 6.67 1.22 -12.58
C VAL A 128 5.31 1.56 -13.19
N MET A 129 4.38 0.59 -13.28
CA MET A 129 3.02 0.87 -13.78
C MET A 129 2.32 2.01 -13.03
N TYR A 130 2.61 2.18 -11.73
CA TYR A 130 2.04 3.28 -10.95
C TYR A 130 2.55 4.64 -11.43
N LEU A 131 3.81 4.72 -11.89
CA LEU A 131 4.34 5.96 -12.46
C LEU A 131 3.58 6.38 -13.72
N LEU A 132 3.20 5.43 -14.58
CA LEU A 132 2.35 5.71 -15.74
C LEU A 132 0.97 6.24 -15.35
N ARG A 133 0.40 5.75 -14.24
CA ARG A 133 -0.85 6.30 -13.69
C ARG A 133 -0.68 7.71 -13.13
N LEU A 134 0.50 8.02 -12.59
CA LEU A 134 0.84 9.34 -12.07
C LEU A 134 1.23 10.35 -13.17
N ALA A 135 1.30 9.95 -14.45
CA ALA A 135 1.67 10.81 -15.56
C ALA A 135 0.84 12.11 -15.60
N ASN A 136 -0.47 11.99 -15.39
CA ASN A 136 -1.37 13.14 -15.28
C ASN A 136 -1.96 13.26 -13.88
N LEU A 137 -1.38 14.13 -13.05
CA LEU A 137 -1.79 14.33 -11.65
C LEU A 137 -3.23 14.83 -11.50
N ASN A 138 -3.81 15.48 -12.53
CA ASN A 138 -5.21 15.92 -12.48
C ASN A 138 -6.20 14.74 -12.59
N VAL A 139 -5.82 13.68 -13.28
CA VAL A 139 -6.64 12.48 -13.46
C VAL A 139 -6.48 11.52 -12.27
N VAL A 140 -5.30 11.48 -11.67
CA VAL A 140 -4.95 10.60 -10.55
C VAL A 140 -5.93 10.70 -9.39
N ARG A 141 -6.41 11.89 -9.07
CA ARG A 141 -7.37 12.13 -7.99
C ARG A 141 -8.74 11.47 -8.23
N ASN A 142 -9.05 11.14 -9.48
CA ASN A 142 -10.32 10.51 -9.86
C ASN A 142 -10.23 8.98 -9.84
N CYS A 143 -9.09 8.42 -9.42
CA CYS A 143 -8.91 6.98 -9.31
C CYS A 143 -9.30 6.47 -7.93
N SER A 144 -9.85 5.25 -7.90
CA SER A 144 -10.25 4.53 -6.68
C SER A 144 -9.02 3.94 -5.96
N TRP A 145 -8.17 4.80 -5.38
CA TRP A 145 -6.96 4.38 -4.69
C TRP A 145 -7.24 3.53 -3.45
N GLY A 146 -8.30 3.85 -2.70
CA GLY A 146 -8.71 3.08 -1.54
C GLY A 146 -9.08 1.65 -1.89
N SER A 147 -9.83 1.44 -2.98
CA SER A 147 -10.16 0.10 -3.48
C SER A 147 -8.91 -0.68 -3.90
N ALA A 148 -7.93 -0.01 -4.51
CA ALA A 148 -6.67 -0.64 -4.90
C ALA A 148 -5.85 -1.09 -3.67
N VAL A 149 -5.79 -0.26 -2.63
CA VAL A 149 -5.12 -0.57 -1.37
C VAL A 149 -5.77 -1.76 -0.68
N LEU A 150 -7.11 -1.78 -0.58
CA LEU A 150 -7.84 -2.89 0.05
C LEU A 150 -7.65 -4.19 -0.74
N ALA A 151 -7.78 -4.14 -2.06
CA ALA A 151 -7.56 -5.31 -2.92
C ALA A 151 -6.11 -5.83 -2.84
N CYS A 152 -5.13 -4.93 -2.69
CA CYS A 152 -3.75 -5.32 -2.46
C CYS A 152 -3.59 -6.01 -1.10
N LEU A 153 -4.17 -5.45 -0.04
CA LEU A 153 -4.14 -6.02 1.31
C LEU A 153 -4.72 -7.44 1.32
N TYR A 154 -5.90 -7.66 0.74
CA TYR A 154 -6.54 -8.97 0.68
C TYR A 154 -5.67 -10.00 -0.03
N ARG A 155 -5.13 -9.68 -1.21
CA ARG A 155 -4.20 -10.57 -1.91
C ARG A 155 -2.96 -10.92 -1.09
N CYS A 156 -2.44 -9.94 -0.34
CA CYS A 156 -1.28 -10.18 0.51
C CYS A 156 -1.60 -11.08 1.71
N LEU A 157 -2.79 -10.94 2.30
CA LEU A 157 -3.28 -11.83 3.35
C LEU A 157 -3.48 -13.26 2.83
N ASP A 158 -4.11 -13.44 1.66
CA ASP A 158 -4.26 -14.75 1.01
C ASP A 158 -2.91 -15.43 0.77
N HIS A 159 -1.94 -14.69 0.24
CA HIS A 159 -0.58 -15.22 0.05
C HIS A 159 0.13 -15.55 1.37
N GLY A 160 -0.09 -14.75 2.41
CA GLY A 160 0.53 -14.92 3.72
C GLY A 160 0.17 -16.25 4.38
N ILE A 161 -1.07 -16.74 4.20
CA ILE A 161 -1.51 -18.02 4.76
C ILE A 161 -0.77 -19.21 4.12
N HIS A 162 -0.54 -19.14 2.80
CA HIS A 162 -0.03 -20.28 2.04
C HIS A 162 1.49 -20.50 2.19
N LEU A 163 2.26 -19.49 2.51
CA LEU A 163 3.71 -19.53 2.32
C LEU A 163 4.52 -19.56 3.62
N ARG A 164 3.92 -19.50 4.80
CA ARG A 164 4.64 -19.30 6.09
C ARG A 164 5.69 -18.17 5.95
N GLN A 165 5.34 -17.13 5.21
CA GLN A 165 6.25 -16.02 4.93
C GLN A 165 6.44 -15.16 6.17
N GLU A 166 7.68 -14.85 6.50
CA GLU A 166 8.04 -13.92 7.58
C GLU A 166 7.61 -12.48 7.28
N ASN A 167 7.44 -12.13 6.00
CA ASN A 167 7.08 -10.78 5.56
C ASN A 167 5.80 -10.81 4.69
N ILE A 168 4.80 -10.08 5.12
CA ILE A 168 3.53 -9.90 4.42
C ILE A 168 3.54 -8.50 3.79
N GLY A 169 3.22 -8.42 2.50
CA GLY A 169 3.00 -7.14 1.81
C GLY A 169 1.64 -6.52 2.14
N GLY A 170 1.32 -5.41 1.48
CA GLY A 170 0.06 -4.69 1.67
C GLY A 170 0.09 -3.68 2.81
N CYS A 171 -0.98 -2.91 2.95
CA CYS A 171 -1.05 -1.81 3.92
C CYS A 171 -1.20 -2.32 5.37
N MET A 172 -0.12 -2.72 6.00
CA MET A 172 -0.12 -3.24 7.38
C MET A 172 -0.54 -2.17 8.40
N ILE A 173 -0.33 -0.89 8.10
CA ILE A 173 -0.79 0.23 8.94
C ILE A 173 -2.31 0.28 8.97
N LEU A 174 -2.97 0.12 7.82
CA LEU A 174 -4.44 0.03 7.74
C LEU A 174 -4.95 -1.12 8.60
N LEU A 175 -4.38 -2.31 8.43
CA LEU A 175 -4.77 -3.50 9.17
C LEU A 175 -4.59 -3.32 10.69
N GLN A 176 -3.49 -2.72 11.11
CA GLN A 176 -3.22 -2.44 12.52
C GLN A 176 -4.19 -1.41 13.11
N CYS A 177 -4.44 -0.30 12.43
CA CYS A 177 -5.39 0.72 12.88
C CYS A 177 -6.81 0.16 12.96
N TRP A 178 -7.24 -0.58 11.94
CA TRP A 178 -8.52 -1.26 11.92
C TRP A 178 -8.66 -2.25 13.10
N ALA A 179 -7.63 -3.04 13.40
CA ALA A 179 -7.67 -3.98 14.50
C ALA A 179 -7.83 -3.27 15.86
N TRP A 180 -7.15 -2.15 16.07
CA TRP A 180 -7.29 -1.37 17.29
C TRP A 180 -8.68 -0.76 17.43
N GLU A 181 -9.25 -0.24 16.35
CA GLU A 181 -10.61 0.31 16.35
C GLU A 181 -11.65 -0.78 16.57
N SER A 182 -11.53 -1.93 15.91
CA SER A 182 -12.42 -3.09 16.08
C SER A 182 -12.41 -3.63 17.51
N VAL A 183 -11.26 -3.60 18.18
CA VAL A 183 -11.16 -3.95 19.61
C VAL A 183 -11.81 -2.88 20.48
N ALA A 184 -11.58 -1.61 20.19
CA ALA A 184 -12.15 -0.49 20.95
C ALA A 184 -13.69 -0.44 20.85
N THR A 185 -14.24 -0.80 19.68
CA THR A 185 -15.70 -0.84 19.44
C THR A 185 -16.35 -2.14 19.92
N GLY A 186 -15.59 -3.10 20.43
CA GLY A 186 -16.10 -4.39 20.92
C GLY A 186 -16.49 -5.38 19.82
N ILE A 187 -16.27 -5.08 18.55
CA ILE A 187 -16.60 -5.96 17.42
C ILE A 187 -15.79 -7.27 17.52
N ALA A 188 -14.51 -7.19 17.84
CA ALA A 188 -13.64 -8.35 17.98
C ALA A 188 -13.86 -9.13 19.31
N THR A 189 -14.58 -8.57 20.28
CA THR A 189 -14.77 -9.13 21.63
C THR A 189 -16.22 -9.51 21.96
N GLY A 190 -17.15 -9.40 21.00
CA GLY A 190 -18.56 -9.73 21.22
C GLY A 190 -19.23 -8.87 22.30
N GLY A 191 -18.84 -7.60 22.42
CA GLY A 191 -19.43 -6.66 23.37
C GLY A 191 -18.90 -6.79 24.82
N ARG A 192 -17.99 -7.71 25.09
CA ARG A 192 -17.24 -7.72 26.36
C ARG A 192 -15.92 -6.97 26.17
N THR A 193 -15.76 -5.85 26.88
CA THR A 193 -14.51 -5.10 27.01
C THR A 193 -13.47 -5.87 27.88
N GLU A 194 -13.25 -7.13 27.60
CA GLU A 194 -12.08 -7.81 28.13
C GLU A 194 -10.88 -7.37 27.30
N LYS A 195 -9.96 -6.70 27.96
CA LYS A 195 -8.66 -6.34 27.37
C LYS A 195 -8.05 -7.61 26.78
N ILE A 196 -8.06 -7.73 25.43
CA ILE A 196 -7.29 -8.76 24.75
C ILE A 196 -5.85 -8.52 25.16
N LYS A 197 -5.30 -9.38 26.01
CA LYS A 197 -3.87 -9.39 26.30
C LYS A 197 -3.19 -9.95 25.05
N TRP A 198 -2.62 -9.08 24.28
CA TRP A 198 -1.67 -9.42 23.25
C TRP A 198 -0.39 -9.87 23.96
N VAL A 199 -0.16 -11.17 24.05
CA VAL A 199 1.06 -11.78 24.59
C VAL A 199 2.10 -11.85 23.50
#